data_a257f70c08606e94847f7d1e8772a0e2
#
_entry.id   a257f70c08606e94847f7d1e8772a0e2
#
_cell.length_a   1.000
_cell.length_b   1.000
_cell.length_c   1.000
_cell.angle_alpha   90.00
_cell.angle_beta   90.00
_cell.angle_gamma   90.00
#
_symmetry.space_group_name_H-M   'P 1'
#
loop_
_entity.id
_entity.type
_entity.pdbx_description
1 polymer ?
#
loop_
_entity_poly.entity_id
_entity_poly.type
_entity_poly.pdbx_seq_one_letter_code
_entity_poly.pdbx_strand_id
1 'polypeptide(L)'
;MARWGTIYSRAVSVPVYEQRNQPEGVPPLALTGERTLPDIPEENYWFRRHLVVYEWIAARVQDLRVLDLACGEGYGSDVLARTAASVVGVDANPEAYEHARLRYRRENLRFERGLVATFSAPADAVVFLQTIEHLADPGAALEHARSLVGEGGVVFVSTPNVGTLAPKGASRSDNPWHVHEYHEAEFEQLCAAHFATVSMYGLFHARKLRAHDQALRLGWDALHPRLRLTGRFYEWFTPAIATSDFLLRAGGDAPLRRALDFLAVCRP
;
A
#
# COMPACT_ATOMS: atom_id res chain seq x y z
N MET A 1 -5.72 17.65 -8.40
CA MET A 1 -5.45 16.42 -7.67
C MET A 1 -5.20 16.80 -6.22
N ALA A 2 -6.19 17.00 -5.47
CA ALA A 2 -6.01 17.23 -4.04
C ALA A 2 -7.34 16.97 -3.39
N ARG A 3 -7.36 16.17 -2.36
CA ARG A 3 -8.34 16.22 -1.27
C ARG A 3 -8.88 14.89 -0.75
N TRP A 4 -8.26 13.76 -1.09
CA TRP A 4 -8.48 12.61 -0.21
C TRP A 4 -7.78 12.83 1.14
N GLY A 5 -6.60 13.50 1.18
CA GLY A 5 -5.91 13.90 2.41
C GLY A 5 -6.54 15.06 3.19
N THR A 6 -7.29 15.98 2.55
CA THR A 6 -7.82 17.18 3.19
C THR A 6 -9.15 16.97 3.93
N ILE A 7 -9.82 15.84 3.72
CA ILE A 7 -11.05 15.49 4.46
C ILE A 7 -10.72 15.15 5.92
N TYR A 8 -9.47 14.75 6.22
CA TYR A 8 -9.01 14.35 7.55
C TYR A 8 -8.18 15.42 8.30
N SER A 9 -7.90 16.57 7.68
CA SER A 9 -7.09 17.64 8.28
C SER A 9 -7.96 18.74 8.89
N ARG A 10 -8.62 18.47 10.00
CA ARG A 10 -9.03 19.45 11.01
C ARG A 10 -8.91 18.80 12.38
N ALA A 11 -8.28 19.49 13.32
CA ALA A 11 -8.20 19.18 14.74
C ALA A 11 -9.61 19.19 15.41
N VAL A 12 -10.38 18.17 15.08
CA VAL A 12 -11.54 17.68 15.81
C VAL A 12 -11.08 16.30 16.28
N SER A 13 -11.42 15.87 17.48
CA SER A 13 -11.18 14.51 17.95
C SER A 13 -11.50 13.54 16.80
N VAL A 14 -10.44 13.03 16.16
CA VAL A 14 -10.61 12.10 15.02
C VAL A 14 -11.28 10.88 15.61
N PRO A 15 -12.47 10.48 15.13
CA PRO A 15 -13.09 9.26 15.61
C PRO A 15 -12.09 8.12 15.37
N VAL A 16 -11.79 7.36 16.41
CA VAL A 16 -11.00 6.14 16.28
C VAL A 16 -11.87 5.15 15.52
N TYR A 17 -11.55 4.90 14.25
CA TYR A 17 -12.20 3.87 13.47
C TYR A 17 -11.59 2.51 13.82
N GLU A 18 -12.45 1.52 14.00
CA GLU A 18 -12.05 0.13 14.21
C GLU A 18 -12.65 -0.75 13.12
N GLN A 19 -11.97 -1.85 12.82
CA GLN A 19 -12.48 -2.85 11.88
C GLN A 19 -13.82 -3.42 12.36
N ARG A 20 -14.75 -3.56 11.42
CA ARG A 20 -16.09 -4.12 11.65
C ARG A 20 -16.11 -5.60 11.22
N ASN A 21 -17.10 -6.35 11.74
CA ASN A 21 -17.41 -7.71 11.27
C ASN A 21 -16.22 -8.68 11.34
N GLN A 22 -15.40 -8.61 12.40
CA GLN A 22 -14.31 -9.55 12.59
C GLN A 22 -14.84 -10.96 12.88
N PRO A 23 -14.14 -12.02 12.43
CA PRO A 23 -14.44 -13.38 12.83
C PRO A 23 -14.37 -13.54 14.36
N GLU A 24 -15.10 -14.50 14.90
CA GLU A 24 -15.08 -14.81 16.33
C GLU A 24 -13.64 -15.10 16.80
N GLY A 25 -13.24 -14.48 17.90
CA GLY A 25 -11.90 -14.61 18.49
C GLY A 25 -10.82 -13.76 17.79
N VAL A 26 -11.15 -12.96 16.78
CA VAL A 26 -10.22 -12.02 16.15
C VAL A 26 -10.46 -10.62 16.70
N PRO A 27 -9.53 -10.02 17.45
CA PRO A 27 -9.69 -8.66 17.95
C PRO A 27 -9.63 -7.67 16.80
N PRO A 28 -10.50 -6.64 16.74
CA PRO A 28 -10.42 -5.59 15.73
C PRO A 28 -9.16 -4.76 15.93
N LEU A 29 -8.58 -4.27 14.83
CA LEU A 29 -7.51 -3.27 14.87
C LEU A 29 -8.10 -1.87 14.74
N ALA A 30 -7.52 -0.93 15.48
CA ALA A 30 -7.81 0.49 15.35
C ALA A 30 -7.03 1.10 14.17
N LEU A 31 -7.67 2.02 13.44
CA LEU A 31 -7.04 2.77 12.37
C LEU A 31 -6.16 3.88 12.98
N THR A 32 -4.85 3.70 12.92
CA THR A 32 -3.86 4.66 13.44
C THR A 32 -3.29 5.59 12.36
N GLY A 33 -3.55 5.30 11.09
CA GLY A 33 -2.92 5.96 9.94
C GLY A 33 -1.53 5.43 9.58
N GLU A 34 -1.00 4.50 10.36
CA GLU A 34 0.25 3.80 10.07
C GLU A 34 0.08 2.72 8.99
N ARG A 35 -1.09 2.09 8.97
CA ARG A 35 -1.45 1.00 8.04
C ARG A 35 -2.88 1.16 7.55
N THR A 36 -3.19 0.58 6.40
CA THR A 36 -4.56 0.49 5.91
C THR A 36 -5.25 -0.78 6.45
N LEU A 37 -6.53 -0.67 6.71
CA LEU A 37 -7.33 -1.76 7.27
C LEU A 37 -8.55 -2.07 6.38
N PRO A 38 -8.83 -3.35 6.09
CA PRO A 38 -10.11 -3.77 5.53
C PRO A 38 -11.24 -3.56 6.55
N ASP A 39 -12.48 -3.66 6.09
CA ASP A 39 -13.69 -3.61 6.93
C ASP A 39 -13.91 -2.29 7.69
N ILE A 40 -13.32 -1.22 7.18
CA ILE A 40 -13.59 0.17 7.57
C ILE A 40 -14.07 0.90 6.29
N PRO A 41 -15.39 1.17 6.16
CA PRO A 41 -15.94 1.78 4.94
C PRO A 41 -15.29 3.12 4.58
N GLU A 42 -14.92 3.90 5.58
CA GLU A 42 -14.28 5.20 5.44
C GLU A 42 -12.85 5.08 4.89
N GLU A 43 -12.16 3.97 5.16
CA GLU A 43 -10.80 3.66 4.74
C GLU A 43 -10.75 2.93 3.38
N ASN A 44 -11.90 2.54 2.81
CA ASN A 44 -11.97 1.66 1.65
C ASN A 44 -11.17 2.15 0.44
N TYR A 45 -11.02 3.47 0.23
CA TYR A 45 -10.18 4.01 -0.84
C TYR A 45 -8.72 3.57 -0.69
N TRP A 46 -8.13 3.76 0.50
CA TRP A 46 -6.73 3.42 0.78
C TRP A 46 -6.53 1.91 0.77
N PHE A 47 -7.44 1.18 1.39
CA PHE A 47 -7.42 -0.28 1.36
C PHE A 47 -7.43 -0.84 -0.07
N ARG A 48 -8.36 -0.37 -0.95
CA ARG A 48 -8.43 -0.84 -2.35
C ARG A 48 -7.21 -0.42 -3.18
N ARG A 49 -6.64 0.74 -2.89
CA ARG A 49 -5.43 1.25 -3.51
C ARG A 49 -4.22 0.35 -3.24
N HIS A 50 -4.08 -0.18 -2.03
CA HIS A 50 -3.02 -1.13 -1.70
C HIS A 50 -3.36 -2.55 -2.17
N LEU A 51 -4.60 -2.99 -1.98
CA LEU A 51 -5.06 -4.32 -2.35
C LEU A 51 -4.79 -4.66 -3.82
N VAL A 52 -5.03 -3.71 -4.74
CA VAL A 52 -4.80 -3.94 -6.17
C VAL A 52 -3.33 -4.24 -6.49
N VAL A 53 -2.38 -3.68 -5.73
CA VAL A 53 -0.95 -3.97 -5.91
C VAL A 53 -0.65 -5.41 -5.48
N TYR A 54 -1.21 -5.87 -4.36
CA TYR A 54 -1.11 -7.26 -3.93
C TYR A 54 -1.75 -8.23 -4.95
N GLU A 55 -2.94 -7.90 -5.49
CA GLU A 55 -3.59 -8.70 -6.54
C GLU A 55 -2.72 -8.79 -7.80
N TRP A 56 -2.06 -7.69 -8.18
CA TRP A 56 -1.17 -7.65 -9.32
C TRP A 56 0.10 -8.49 -9.10
N ILE A 57 0.68 -8.46 -7.89
CA ILE A 57 1.85 -9.27 -7.50
C ILE A 57 1.46 -10.75 -7.42
N ALA A 58 0.31 -11.09 -6.83
CA ALA A 58 -0.16 -12.47 -6.72
C ALA A 58 -0.19 -13.19 -8.06
N ALA A 59 -0.58 -12.51 -9.14
CA ALA A 59 -0.55 -13.08 -10.50
C ALA A 59 0.88 -13.33 -11.03
N ARG A 60 1.94 -12.91 -10.33
CA ARG A 60 3.37 -13.00 -10.74
C ARG A 60 4.24 -13.84 -9.83
N VAL A 61 3.69 -14.28 -8.71
CA VAL A 61 4.40 -15.09 -7.71
C VAL A 61 3.80 -16.50 -7.61
N GLN A 62 3.15 -16.96 -8.69
CA GLN A 62 2.60 -18.30 -8.74
C GLN A 62 3.70 -19.34 -8.47
N ASP A 63 3.39 -20.29 -7.58
CA ASP A 63 4.26 -21.39 -7.17
C ASP A 63 5.61 -20.95 -6.53
N LEU A 64 5.77 -19.68 -6.18
CA LEU A 64 6.95 -19.14 -5.50
C LEU A 64 6.80 -19.17 -3.98
N ARG A 65 7.94 -19.23 -3.27
CA ARG A 65 8.03 -18.92 -1.84
C ARG A 65 8.10 -17.42 -1.67
N VAL A 66 7.12 -16.84 -0.99
CA VAL A 66 7.00 -15.38 -0.84
C VAL A 66 7.23 -14.98 0.61
N LEU A 67 8.00 -13.94 0.81
CA LEU A 67 8.16 -13.23 2.08
C LEU A 67 7.53 -11.84 1.97
N ASP A 68 6.50 -11.57 2.76
CA ASP A 68 5.80 -10.29 2.82
C ASP A 68 6.27 -9.52 4.06
N LEU A 69 7.20 -8.58 3.86
CA LEU A 69 7.85 -7.81 4.92
C LEU A 69 7.01 -6.58 5.30
N ALA A 70 6.80 -6.37 6.59
CA ALA A 70 5.89 -5.37 7.15
C ALA A 70 4.46 -5.56 6.63
N CYS A 71 3.94 -6.80 6.75
CA CYS A 71 2.67 -7.20 6.18
C CYS A 71 1.44 -6.55 6.86
N GLY A 72 1.62 -5.83 7.95
CA GLY A 72 0.57 -5.13 8.67
C GLY A 72 -0.53 -6.08 9.15
N GLU A 73 -1.77 -5.76 8.78
CA GLU A 73 -2.97 -6.52 9.16
C GLU A 73 -3.02 -7.93 8.54
N GLY A 74 -2.25 -8.18 7.47
CA GLY A 74 -2.10 -9.50 6.87
C GLY A 74 -2.97 -9.78 5.65
N TYR A 75 -3.87 -8.88 5.23
CA TYR A 75 -4.72 -9.09 4.04
C TYR A 75 -3.89 -9.30 2.77
N GLY A 76 -2.77 -8.60 2.64
CA GLY A 76 -1.86 -8.73 1.50
C GLY A 76 -1.25 -10.12 1.42
N SER A 77 -0.74 -10.63 2.54
CA SER A 77 -0.20 -11.99 2.64
C SER A 77 -1.26 -13.05 2.29
N ASP A 78 -2.53 -12.87 2.71
CA ASP A 78 -3.64 -13.76 2.33
C ASP A 78 -3.89 -13.75 0.81
N VAL A 79 -3.82 -12.58 0.18
CA VAL A 79 -3.96 -12.45 -1.28
C VAL A 79 -2.83 -13.17 -2.01
N LEU A 80 -1.58 -12.98 -1.59
CA LEU A 80 -0.41 -13.65 -2.16
C LEU A 80 -0.51 -15.18 -2.02
N ALA A 81 -0.99 -15.66 -0.89
CA ALA A 81 -1.14 -17.09 -0.61
C ALA A 81 -2.18 -17.80 -1.49
N ARG A 82 -2.97 -17.07 -2.28
CA ARG A 82 -3.91 -17.67 -3.24
C ARG A 82 -3.20 -18.35 -4.41
N THR A 83 -1.99 -17.92 -4.74
CA THR A 83 -1.24 -18.37 -5.92
C THR A 83 0.18 -18.83 -5.58
N ALA A 84 0.79 -18.31 -4.53
CA ALA A 84 2.13 -18.66 -4.09
C ALA A 84 2.19 -20.11 -3.55
N ALA A 85 3.35 -20.76 -3.67
CA ALA A 85 3.61 -22.05 -3.02
C ALA A 85 3.57 -21.93 -1.50
N SER A 86 4.16 -20.87 -0.95
CA SER A 86 4.08 -20.53 0.47
C SER A 86 4.27 -19.04 0.70
N VAL A 87 3.65 -18.52 1.75
CA VAL A 87 3.80 -17.12 2.17
C VAL A 87 4.15 -17.04 3.65
N VAL A 88 5.12 -16.20 3.97
CA VAL A 88 5.44 -15.78 5.34
C VAL A 88 5.18 -14.28 5.43
N GLY A 89 4.14 -13.88 6.17
CA GLY A 89 3.91 -12.48 6.51
C GLY A 89 4.66 -12.12 7.79
N VAL A 90 5.41 -11.02 7.76
CA VAL A 90 6.23 -10.57 8.89
C VAL A 90 5.84 -9.15 9.27
N ASP A 91 5.53 -8.94 10.54
CA ASP A 91 5.31 -7.60 11.07
C ASP A 91 5.92 -7.46 12.47
N ALA A 92 6.42 -6.29 12.80
CA ALA A 92 7.02 -6.00 14.10
C ALA A 92 5.97 -5.71 15.19
N ASN A 93 4.80 -5.19 14.77
CA ASN A 93 3.73 -4.80 15.68
C ASN A 93 3.03 -6.02 16.24
N PRO A 94 3.00 -6.20 17.58
CA PRO A 94 2.44 -7.40 18.20
C PRO A 94 0.92 -7.54 17.96
N GLU A 95 0.18 -6.44 17.88
CA GLU A 95 -1.27 -6.47 17.67
C GLU A 95 -1.60 -6.86 16.23
N ALA A 96 -0.87 -6.31 15.25
CA ALA A 96 -1.02 -6.65 13.83
C ALA A 96 -0.67 -8.13 13.59
N TYR A 97 0.45 -8.60 14.14
CA TYR A 97 0.85 -10.00 14.07
C TYR A 97 -0.21 -10.94 14.64
N GLU A 98 -0.71 -10.65 15.86
CA GLU A 98 -1.70 -11.48 16.54
C GLU A 98 -3.02 -11.51 15.75
N HIS A 99 -3.46 -10.35 15.26
CA HIS A 99 -4.62 -10.24 14.41
C HIS A 99 -4.47 -11.07 13.11
N ALA A 100 -3.37 -10.88 12.41
CA ALA A 100 -3.12 -11.55 11.12
C ALA A 100 -3.16 -13.08 11.26
N ARG A 101 -2.47 -13.64 12.24
CA ARG A 101 -2.43 -15.09 12.46
C ARG A 101 -3.76 -15.70 12.92
N LEU A 102 -4.60 -14.90 13.58
CA LEU A 102 -5.93 -15.35 14.00
C LEU A 102 -6.93 -15.29 12.84
N ARG A 103 -6.82 -14.26 12.01
CA ARG A 103 -7.77 -13.97 10.94
C ARG A 103 -7.54 -14.79 9.68
N TYR A 104 -6.28 -14.89 9.24
CA TYR A 104 -5.94 -15.50 7.95
C TYR A 104 -5.32 -16.88 8.14
N ARG A 105 -6.05 -17.91 7.71
CA ARG A 105 -5.68 -19.32 7.94
C ARG A 105 -5.72 -20.08 6.62
N ARG A 106 -4.55 -20.16 5.95
CA ARG A 106 -4.33 -21.04 4.80
C ARG A 106 -3.20 -21.99 5.12
N GLU A 107 -3.22 -23.19 4.57
CA GLU A 107 -2.18 -24.22 4.78
C GLU A 107 -0.78 -23.73 4.36
N ASN A 108 -0.71 -22.88 3.33
CA ASN A 108 0.51 -22.30 2.77
C ASN A 108 0.84 -20.88 3.30
N LEU A 109 0.14 -20.39 4.35
CA LEU A 109 0.33 -19.07 4.92
C LEU A 109 0.67 -19.16 6.41
N ARG A 110 1.75 -18.52 6.82
CA ARG A 110 2.05 -18.31 8.24
C ARG A 110 2.46 -16.87 8.48
N PHE A 111 2.28 -16.42 9.71
CA PHE A 111 2.72 -15.11 10.18
C PHE A 111 3.80 -15.27 11.23
N GLU A 112 4.77 -14.36 11.19
CA GLU A 112 5.86 -14.30 12.16
C GLU A 112 6.05 -12.86 12.66
N ARG A 113 6.39 -12.71 13.93
CA ARG A 113 6.71 -11.40 14.48
C ARG A 113 8.19 -11.13 14.31
N GLY A 114 8.55 -10.05 13.61
CA GLY A 114 9.95 -9.74 13.36
C GLY A 114 10.14 -8.32 12.80
N LEU A 115 11.38 -7.85 12.86
CA LEU A 115 11.77 -6.60 12.24
C LEU A 115 12.22 -6.85 10.80
N VAL A 116 11.85 -5.97 9.89
CA VAL A 116 12.27 -6.00 8.48
C VAL A 116 13.79 -6.13 8.35
N ALA A 117 14.55 -5.38 9.16
CA ALA A 117 16.00 -5.32 9.08
C ALA A 117 16.75 -6.60 9.51
N THR A 118 16.09 -7.52 10.22
CA THR A 118 16.75 -8.70 10.81
C THR A 118 16.06 -10.01 10.55
N PHE A 119 14.82 -9.99 10.07
CA PHE A 119 14.10 -11.22 9.75
C PHE A 119 14.73 -11.91 8.54
N SER A 120 14.97 -13.20 8.64
CA SER A 120 15.60 -13.98 7.58
C SER A 120 14.87 -15.29 7.33
N ALA A 121 14.42 -15.47 6.11
CA ALA A 121 13.91 -16.73 5.60
C ALA A 121 14.18 -16.80 4.09
N PRO A 122 14.56 -17.96 3.53
CA PRO A 122 14.77 -18.10 2.10
C PRO A 122 13.47 -17.85 1.34
N ALA A 123 13.51 -16.98 0.33
CA ALA A 123 12.39 -16.64 -0.52
C ALA A 123 12.78 -16.60 -2.00
N ASP A 124 11.82 -16.85 -2.87
CA ASP A 124 11.95 -16.64 -4.31
C ASP A 124 11.45 -15.23 -4.68
N ALA A 125 10.55 -14.69 -3.85
CA ALA A 125 10.08 -13.32 -3.96
C ALA A 125 9.94 -12.66 -2.59
N VAL A 126 10.34 -11.39 -2.51
CA VAL A 126 10.09 -10.51 -1.35
C VAL A 126 9.11 -9.42 -1.77
N VAL A 127 8.11 -9.20 -0.96
CA VAL A 127 7.13 -8.12 -1.10
C VAL A 127 7.34 -7.14 0.05
N PHE A 128 7.51 -5.85 -0.29
CA PHE A 128 7.86 -4.79 0.64
C PHE A 128 7.15 -3.51 0.24
N LEU A 129 5.88 -3.40 0.65
CA LEU A 129 4.97 -2.37 0.15
C LEU A 129 4.65 -1.32 1.21
N GLN A 130 4.67 -0.03 0.80
CA GLN A 130 4.25 1.11 1.62
C GLN A 130 4.94 1.10 3.01
N THR A 131 6.24 0.89 3.01
CA THR A 131 7.03 0.75 4.23
C THR A 131 8.34 1.51 4.16
N ILE A 132 8.95 1.61 2.96
CA ILE A 132 10.26 2.22 2.77
C ILE A 132 10.28 3.70 3.18
N GLU A 133 9.15 4.39 3.03
CA GLU A 133 8.96 5.78 3.45
C GLU A 133 8.97 5.98 4.97
N HIS A 134 8.81 4.92 5.75
CA HIS A 134 8.84 4.94 7.22
C HIS A 134 10.24 4.66 7.79
N LEU A 135 11.19 4.26 6.96
CA LEU A 135 12.50 3.81 7.41
C LEU A 135 13.51 4.96 7.46
N ALA A 136 14.35 4.97 8.51
CA ALA A 136 15.47 5.89 8.62
C ALA A 136 16.63 5.51 7.67
N ASP A 137 16.79 4.21 7.38
CA ASP A 137 17.79 3.68 6.45
C ASP A 137 17.13 2.76 5.41
N PRO A 138 16.57 3.35 4.35
CA PRO A 138 15.92 2.59 3.28
C PRO A 138 16.91 1.75 2.46
N GLY A 139 18.18 2.21 2.34
CA GLY A 139 19.21 1.49 1.62
C GLY A 139 19.57 0.16 2.28
N ALA A 140 19.78 0.16 3.59
CA ALA A 140 20.03 -1.08 4.35
C ALA A 140 18.86 -2.06 4.25
N ALA A 141 17.61 -1.56 4.25
CA ALA A 141 16.44 -2.41 4.09
C ALA A 141 16.36 -3.04 2.69
N LEU A 142 16.70 -2.32 1.62
CA LEU A 142 16.75 -2.85 0.26
C LEU A 142 17.86 -3.89 0.09
N GLU A 143 19.04 -3.63 0.64
CA GLU A 143 20.15 -4.58 0.62
C GLU A 143 19.79 -5.86 1.39
N HIS A 144 19.13 -5.73 2.54
CA HIS A 144 18.63 -6.87 3.27
C HIS A 144 17.57 -7.66 2.45
N ALA A 145 16.57 -6.98 1.91
CA ALA A 145 15.54 -7.62 1.06
C ALA A 145 16.16 -8.34 -0.14
N ARG A 146 17.17 -7.76 -0.78
CA ARG A 146 17.95 -8.39 -1.85
C ARG A 146 18.65 -9.66 -1.38
N SER A 147 19.24 -9.65 -0.18
CA SER A 147 19.96 -10.80 0.36
C SER A 147 19.06 -12.02 0.65
N LEU A 148 17.74 -11.82 0.80
CA LEU A 148 16.78 -12.87 1.08
C LEU A 148 16.35 -13.66 -0.17
N VAL A 149 16.60 -13.12 -1.36
CA VAL A 149 16.29 -13.77 -2.64
C VAL A 149 17.58 -14.25 -3.31
N GLY A 150 17.51 -15.36 -4.03
CA GLY A 150 18.61 -15.83 -4.86
C GLY A 150 18.74 -15.06 -6.18
N GLU A 151 19.75 -15.38 -7.00
CA GLU A 151 20.03 -14.72 -8.29
C GLU A 151 18.82 -14.65 -9.24
N GLY A 152 17.94 -15.63 -9.20
CA GLY A 152 16.70 -15.65 -10.00
C GLY A 152 15.49 -15.00 -9.30
N GLY A 153 15.66 -14.48 -8.10
CA GLY A 153 14.58 -13.93 -7.28
C GLY A 153 14.10 -12.55 -7.70
N VAL A 154 13.06 -12.08 -7.04
CA VAL A 154 12.44 -10.78 -7.30
C VAL A 154 12.06 -10.08 -6.00
N VAL A 155 12.26 -8.77 -5.94
CA VAL A 155 11.83 -7.93 -4.83
C VAL A 155 10.85 -6.89 -5.38
N PHE A 156 9.65 -6.83 -4.79
CA PHE A 156 8.63 -5.84 -5.09
C PHE A 156 8.65 -4.76 -4.00
N VAL A 157 8.93 -3.52 -4.37
CA VAL A 157 8.99 -2.40 -3.42
C VAL A 157 8.02 -1.33 -3.87
N SER A 158 7.16 -0.82 -2.96
CA SER A 158 6.30 0.32 -3.29
C SER A 158 6.39 1.43 -2.26
N THR A 159 6.08 2.64 -2.73
CA THR A 159 6.00 3.86 -1.91
C THR A 159 5.00 4.84 -2.51
N PRO A 160 4.35 5.71 -1.71
CA PRO A 160 3.53 6.79 -2.25
C PRO A 160 4.35 7.78 -3.08
N ASN A 161 3.73 8.35 -4.08
CA ASN A 161 4.30 9.48 -4.82
C ASN A 161 4.02 10.80 -4.11
N VAL A 162 5.02 11.43 -3.54
CA VAL A 162 4.89 12.74 -2.86
C VAL A 162 4.26 13.80 -3.77
N GLY A 163 4.53 13.75 -5.07
CA GLY A 163 3.97 14.71 -6.04
C GLY A 163 2.46 14.66 -6.21
N THR A 164 1.80 13.58 -5.77
CA THR A 164 0.35 13.40 -5.79
C THR A 164 -0.26 13.25 -4.38
N LEU A 165 0.54 12.85 -3.40
CA LEU A 165 0.14 12.69 -2.01
C LEU A 165 0.13 14.02 -1.25
N ALA A 166 1.19 14.82 -1.41
CA ALA A 166 1.34 16.09 -0.71
C ALA A 166 0.24 17.11 -1.12
N PRO A 167 -0.26 17.93 -0.19
CA PRO A 167 -1.13 19.04 -0.50
C PRO A 167 -0.50 19.99 -1.53
N LYS A 168 -1.34 20.65 -2.33
CA LYS A 168 -0.85 21.59 -3.35
C LYS A 168 0.02 22.69 -2.72
N GLY A 169 1.28 22.77 -3.16
CA GLY A 169 2.27 23.72 -2.67
C GLY A 169 3.07 23.25 -1.46
N ALA A 170 2.78 22.08 -0.92
CA ALA A 170 3.60 21.42 0.12
C ALA A 170 4.65 20.50 -0.52
N SER A 171 5.78 20.34 0.17
CA SER A 171 6.87 19.45 -0.23
C SER A 171 6.73 18.03 0.35
N ARG A 172 5.79 17.82 1.28
CA ARG A 172 5.50 16.53 1.91
C ARG A 172 4.01 16.44 2.31
N SER A 173 3.56 15.22 2.55
CA SER A 173 2.21 14.99 3.06
C SER A 173 2.07 15.33 4.56
N ASP A 174 0.84 15.28 5.04
CA ASP A 174 0.53 15.48 6.47
C ASP A 174 0.66 14.17 7.28
N ASN A 175 1.15 13.07 6.67
CA ASN A 175 1.32 11.80 7.37
C ASN A 175 2.50 11.88 8.35
N PRO A 176 2.28 11.79 9.68
CA PRO A 176 3.35 11.92 10.66
C PRO A 176 4.29 10.72 10.71
N TRP A 177 3.90 9.60 10.13
CA TRP A 177 4.67 8.36 10.11
C TRP A 177 5.70 8.31 8.99
N HIS A 178 5.58 9.16 7.94
CA HIS A 178 6.54 9.20 6.85
C HIS A 178 7.81 9.93 7.28
N VAL A 179 8.93 9.23 7.30
CA VAL A 179 10.26 9.80 7.51
C VAL A 179 10.72 10.51 6.25
N HIS A 180 10.54 9.85 5.09
CA HIS A 180 10.90 10.37 3.78
C HIS A 180 9.84 10.01 2.73
N GLU A 181 9.56 10.93 1.81
CA GLU A 181 8.61 10.72 0.71
C GLU A 181 9.30 10.97 -0.61
N TYR A 182 9.07 10.09 -1.57
CA TYR A 182 9.85 9.99 -2.80
C TYR A 182 9.15 10.62 -4.00
N HIS A 183 9.97 11.25 -4.87
CA HIS A 183 9.65 11.48 -6.26
C HIS A 183 10.09 10.29 -7.13
N GLU A 184 9.55 10.19 -8.36
CA GLU A 184 9.84 9.10 -9.31
C GLU A 184 11.33 8.80 -9.45
N ALA A 185 12.12 9.80 -9.85
CA ALA A 185 13.56 9.62 -10.13
C ALA A 185 14.35 9.25 -8.88
N GLU A 186 14.00 9.78 -7.73
CA GLU A 186 14.66 9.50 -6.46
C GLU A 186 14.43 8.05 -6.03
N PHE A 187 13.17 7.57 -6.11
CA PHE A 187 12.83 6.20 -5.78
C PHE A 187 13.47 5.19 -6.74
N GLU A 188 13.47 5.49 -8.04
CA GLU A 188 14.14 4.67 -9.04
C GLU A 188 15.65 4.59 -8.79
N GLN A 189 16.32 5.71 -8.50
CA GLN A 189 17.75 5.76 -8.17
C GLN A 189 18.06 4.98 -6.90
N LEU A 190 17.23 5.10 -5.86
CA LEU A 190 17.39 4.34 -4.63
C LEU A 190 17.34 2.82 -4.92
N CYS A 191 16.36 2.35 -5.67
CA CYS A 191 16.29 0.94 -6.05
C CYS A 191 17.47 0.51 -6.94
N ALA A 192 17.84 1.31 -7.94
CA ALA A 192 18.93 1.02 -8.87
C ALA A 192 20.33 0.98 -8.20
N ALA A 193 20.50 1.61 -7.03
CA ALA A 193 21.71 1.51 -6.26
C ALA A 193 21.94 0.12 -5.63
N HIS A 194 20.86 -0.68 -5.47
CA HIS A 194 20.91 -1.97 -4.78
C HIS A 194 20.57 -3.17 -5.66
N PHE A 195 19.97 -2.96 -6.84
CA PHE A 195 19.52 -4.04 -7.73
C PHE A 195 20.07 -3.87 -9.15
N ALA A 196 20.40 -4.98 -9.80
CA ALA A 196 20.92 -4.98 -11.17
C ALA A 196 19.89 -4.53 -12.20
N THR A 197 18.62 -4.87 -11.98
CA THR A 197 17.52 -4.43 -12.83
C THR A 197 16.36 -3.90 -12.00
N VAL A 198 15.83 -2.76 -12.43
CA VAL A 198 14.65 -2.12 -11.83
C VAL A 198 13.64 -1.81 -12.92
N SER A 199 12.43 -2.32 -12.78
CA SER A 199 11.31 -2.01 -13.68
C SER A 199 10.27 -1.22 -12.89
N MET A 200 10.05 0.03 -13.27
CA MET A 200 9.14 0.94 -12.60
C MET A 200 7.72 0.85 -13.14
N TYR A 201 6.77 0.81 -12.22
CA TYR A 201 5.33 0.89 -12.47
C TYR A 201 4.72 2.02 -11.65
N GLY A 202 3.64 2.58 -12.14
CA GLY A 202 2.83 3.54 -11.41
C GLY A 202 1.40 3.05 -11.23
N LEU A 203 0.82 3.36 -10.08
CA LEU A 203 -0.60 3.15 -9.82
C LEU A 203 -1.40 4.40 -10.20
N PHE A 204 -2.48 4.22 -10.93
CA PHE A 204 -3.33 5.30 -11.42
C PHE A 204 -4.80 5.04 -11.13
N HIS A 205 -5.59 6.10 -11.03
CA HIS A 205 -7.04 5.99 -11.05
C HIS A 205 -7.55 5.48 -12.41
N ALA A 206 -8.56 4.61 -12.33
CA ALA A 206 -9.29 4.07 -13.47
C ALA A 206 -10.80 4.24 -13.24
N ARG A 207 -11.60 3.87 -14.25
CA ARG A 207 -13.08 3.81 -14.19
C ARG A 207 -13.71 4.98 -13.43
N LYS A 208 -14.49 4.71 -12.35
CA LYS A 208 -15.23 5.73 -11.61
C LYS A 208 -14.33 6.73 -10.88
N LEU A 209 -13.14 6.32 -10.41
CA LEU A 209 -12.18 7.25 -9.82
C LEU A 209 -11.61 8.22 -10.85
N ARG A 210 -11.35 7.76 -12.07
CA ARG A 210 -10.96 8.64 -13.18
C ARG A 210 -12.07 9.61 -13.57
N ALA A 211 -13.33 9.17 -13.57
CA ALA A 211 -14.47 10.06 -13.80
C ALA A 211 -14.61 11.09 -12.67
N HIS A 212 -14.42 10.68 -11.42
CA HIS A 212 -14.40 11.57 -10.27
C HIS A 212 -13.28 12.62 -10.36
N ASP A 213 -12.05 12.23 -10.75
CA ASP A 213 -10.96 13.18 -11.00
C ASP A 213 -11.33 14.23 -12.06
N GLN A 214 -12.05 13.83 -13.08
CA GLN A 214 -12.56 14.76 -14.11
C GLN A 214 -13.61 15.71 -13.54
N ALA A 215 -14.54 15.20 -12.74
CA ALA A 215 -15.54 16.04 -12.09
C ALA A 215 -14.89 17.06 -11.14
N LEU A 216 -13.84 16.68 -10.39
CA LEU A 216 -13.06 17.60 -9.56
C LEU A 216 -12.41 18.73 -10.40
N ARG A 217 -11.85 18.39 -11.57
CA ARG A 217 -11.26 19.39 -12.48
C ARG A 217 -12.30 20.35 -13.06
N LEU A 218 -13.53 19.92 -13.19
CA LEU A 218 -14.67 20.73 -13.64
C LEU A 218 -15.34 21.52 -12.50
N GLY A 219 -14.76 21.50 -11.28
CA GLY A 219 -15.22 22.30 -10.16
C GLY A 219 -16.18 21.58 -9.21
N TRP A 220 -16.27 20.26 -9.27
CA TRP A 220 -17.09 19.47 -8.34
C TRP A 220 -16.73 19.76 -6.88
N ASP A 221 -15.44 19.96 -6.57
CA ASP A 221 -14.94 20.30 -5.24
C ASP A 221 -15.47 21.65 -4.70
N ALA A 222 -15.83 22.58 -5.58
CA ALA A 222 -16.46 23.83 -5.20
C ALA A 222 -18.00 23.73 -5.15
N LEU A 223 -18.59 22.84 -5.91
CA LEU A 223 -20.04 22.70 -6.05
C LEU A 223 -20.68 21.87 -4.95
N HIS A 224 -20.13 20.66 -4.65
CA HIS A 224 -20.74 19.73 -3.69
C HIS A 224 -20.87 20.27 -2.25
N PRO A 225 -19.91 21.11 -1.71
CA PRO A 225 -20.10 21.72 -0.40
C PRO A 225 -21.23 22.76 -0.39
N ARG A 226 -21.34 23.55 -1.47
CA ARG A 226 -22.41 24.54 -1.61
C ARG A 226 -23.78 23.92 -1.64
N LEU A 227 -23.89 22.73 -2.25
CA LEU A 227 -25.14 21.94 -2.30
C LEU A 227 -25.35 21.07 -1.06
N ARG A 228 -24.46 21.13 -0.05
CA ARG A 228 -24.48 20.27 1.15
C ARG A 228 -24.53 18.77 0.85
N LEU A 229 -23.92 18.35 -0.26
CA LEU A 229 -23.90 16.96 -0.73
C LEU A 229 -22.66 16.20 -0.30
N THR A 230 -21.63 16.87 0.25
CA THR A 230 -20.31 16.28 0.56
C THR A 230 -20.41 14.98 1.37
N GLY A 231 -21.05 15.01 2.54
CA GLY A 231 -21.19 13.83 3.41
C GLY A 231 -21.89 12.70 2.68
N ARG A 232 -23.15 12.93 2.24
CA ARG A 232 -23.97 11.91 1.56
C ARG A 232 -23.30 11.30 0.32
N PHE A 233 -22.60 12.12 -0.47
CA PHE A 233 -21.91 11.65 -1.66
C PHE A 233 -20.76 10.70 -1.29
N TYR A 234 -19.86 11.10 -0.37
CA TYR A 234 -18.70 10.28 -0.04
C TYR A 234 -19.05 9.09 0.87
N GLU A 235 -20.07 9.17 1.70
CA GLU A 235 -20.65 8.02 2.42
C GLU A 235 -21.11 6.90 1.49
N TRP A 236 -21.64 7.26 0.31
CA TRP A 236 -22.03 6.30 -0.72
C TRP A 236 -20.87 5.93 -1.64
N PHE A 237 -20.07 6.92 -2.07
CA PHE A 237 -19.05 6.74 -3.10
C PHE A 237 -17.84 5.94 -2.59
N THR A 238 -17.34 6.24 -1.38
CA THR A 238 -16.13 5.62 -0.83
C THR A 238 -16.28 4.10 -0.64
N PRO A 239 -17.34 3.57 -0.03
CA PRO A 239 -17.53 2.12 0.07
C PRO A 239 -17.71 1.41 -1.27
N ALA A 240 -18.19 2.13 -2.29
CA ALA A 240 -18.38 1.56 -3.63
C ALA A 240 -17.09 1.44 -4.45
N ILE A 241 -15.95 1.97 -3.99
CA ILE A 241 -14.65 1.86 -4.68
C ILE A 241 -14.18 0.40 -4.66
N ALA A 242 -13.75 -0.09 -5.82
CA ALA A 242 -13.23 -1.44 -6.02
C ALA A 242 -11.77 -1.39 -6.53
N THR A 243 -11.04 -2.51 -6.44
CA THR A 243 -9.67 -2.60 -7.00
C THR A 243 -9.64 -2.28 -8.49
N SER A 244 -10.71 -2.63 -9.23
CA SER A 244 -10.85 -2.28 -10.65
C SER A 244 -10.94 -0.78 -10.97
N ASP A 245 -11.08 0.07 -9.95
CA ASP A 245 -11.01 1.53 -10.09
C ASP A 245 -9.57 2.07 -10.06
N PHE A 246 -8.61 1.16 -9.94
CA PHE A 246 -7.18 1.42 -10.01
C PHE A 246 -6.53 0.61 -11.12
N LEU A 247 -5.37 1.06 -11.61
CA LEU A 247 -4.64 0.39 -12.68
C LEU A 247 -3.14 0.65 -12.53
N LEU A 248 -2.35 -0.44 -12.50
CA LEU A 248 -0.89 -0.38 -12.61
C LEU A 248 -0.47 -0.28 -14.09
N ARG A 249 0.47 0.61 -14.38
CA ARG A 249 1.08 0.80 -15.71
C ARG A 249 2.59 0.86 -15.60
N ALA A 250 3.28 0.28 -16.58
CA ALA A 250 4.73 0.41 -16.71
C ALA A 250 5.14 1.87 -17.02
N GLY A 251 6.33 2.26 -16.60
CA GLY A 251 6.86 3.61 -16.80
C GLY A 251 6.93 4.05 -18.26
N GLY A 252 7.16 3.11 -19.20
CA GLY A 252 7.12 3.38 -20.63
C GLY A 252 5.73 3.71 -21.18
N ASP A 253 4.66 3.26 -20.51
CA ASP A 253 3.27 3.39 -20.99
C ASP A 253 2.55 4.61 -20.41
N ALA A 254 3.07 5.20 -19.33
CA ALA A 254 2.43 6.32 -18.65
C ALA A 254 3.45 7.20 -17.90
N PRO A 255 3.20 8.51 -17.77
CA PRO A 255 4.08 9.41 -17.04
C PRO A 255 3.98 9.14 -15.52
N LEU A 256 4.95 8.45 -14.97
CA LEU A 256 4.95 8.01 -13.56
C LEU A 256 4.85 9.17 -12.57
N ARG A 257 5.36 10.37 -12.90
CA ARG A 257 5.17 11.57 -12.06
C ARG A 257 3.72 11.89 -11.69
N ARG A 258 2.73 11.29 -12.42
CA ARG A 258 1.29 11.43 -12.16
C ARG A 258 0.70 10.21 -11.46
N ALA A 259 1.49 9.21 -11.18
CA ALA A 259 1.04 8.05 -10.44
C ALA A 259 0.67 8.42 -9.00
N LEU A 260 -0.20 7.64 -8.40
CA LEU A 260 -0.55 7.73 -6.98
C LEU A 260 0.56 7.14 -6.11
N ASP A 261 1.04 5.98 -6.54
CA ASP A 261 2.14 5.23 -5.92
C ASP A 261 3.10 4.76 -7.00
N PHE A 262 4.34 4.52 -6.60
CA PHE A 262 5.33 3.81 -7.39
C PHE A 262 5.42 2.35 -6.91
N LEU A 263 5.64 1.46 -7.86
CA LEU A 263 6.02 0.07 -7.61
C LEU A 263 7.26 -0.24 -8.43
N ALA A 264 8.35 -0.59 -7.76
CA ALA A 264 9.57 -1.10 -8.37
C ALA A 264 9.57 -2.63 -8.32
N VAL A 265 9.83 -3.26 -9.45
CA VAL A 265 10.10 -4.69 -9.58
C VAL A 265 11.61 -4.83 -9.79
N CYS A 266 12.30 -5.31 -8.76
CA CYS A 266 13.75 -5.32 -8.64
C CYS A 266 14.29 -6.74 -8.74
N ARG A 267 15.42 -6.92 -9.43
CA ARG A 267 16.14 -8.20 -9.46
C ARG A 267 17.60 -8.00 -9.06
N PRO A 268 18.18 -8.95 -8.30
CA PRO A 268 19.57 -8.93 -7.84
C PRO A 268 20.59 -8.68 -8.92
#